data_c467c1742cb94f8ec131b9f7529f2e75
#
_entry.id   c467c1742cb94f8ec131b9f7529f2e75
#
_cell.length_a   1.000
_cell.length_b   1.000
_cell.length_c   1.000
_cell.angle_alpha   90.00
_cell.angle_beta   90.00
_cell.angle_gamma   90.00
#
_symmetry.space_group_name_H-M   'P 1'
#
loop_
_entity.id
_entity.type
_entity.pdbx_description
1 polymer ?
#
loop_
_entity_poly.entity_id
_entity_poly.type
_entity_poly.pdbx_seq_one_letter_code
_entity_poly.pdbx_strand_id
1 'polypeptide(L)'
;MMPTQIGDSVILDVTPERDDFGRMAAIQAKQVLAQKLRDQQRKIIQEEFEQFEGSSLTGKVLRFERQSVILAVNSSFGQPDVEAELPQQEQLPNDNYRIGRTFKVFLKKVREGSQRGPQLLVSRGSAGLVVELFANEVPEIEEELVRIVAVAREASPPSRHVGPRTKIAVDTLEGDVDPVGACIGARGSRIQVVVNELQGEKIDVIRWSPDPSTYISNALSPARIDEVRLVNPDGRQAHVLVPEDQLSLAIGKEGQNVRLAARLTGWKIDIKDAAKYDPIAAMAEVESQRQAESEYQSRYRPDYQDAGSVDEE
;
A
#
# COMPACT_ATOMS: atom_id res chain seq x y z
N MET A 1 59.15 -50.47 7.46
CA MET A 1 57.78 -50.11 7.90
C MET A 1 57.48 -50.96 9.10
N MET A 2 57.32 -50.40 10.31
CA MET A 2 56.89 -51.11 11.49
C MET A 2 55.36 -51.27 11.41
N PRO A 3 54.82 -52.41 11.76
CA PRO A 3 53.38 -52.59 11.76
C PRO A 3 52.74 -51.77 12.91
N THR A 4 51.77 -50.95 12.60
CA THR A 4 50.99 -50.18 13.55
C THR A 4 50.13 -51.12 14.42
N GLN A 5 50.21 -50.99 15.75
CA GLN A 5 49.39 -51.76 16.72
C GLN A 5 48.13 -51.01 17.13
N ILE A 6 47.10 -51.74 17.56
CA ILE A 6 45.86 -51.12 18.05
C ILE A 6 46.18 -50.31 19.31
N GLY A 7 45.99 -48.99 19.26
CA GLY A 7 46.32 -48.01 20.31
C GLY A 7 47.42 -46.99 19.95
N ASP A 8 48.07 -47.16 18.82
CA ASP A 8 49.04 -46.19 18.32
C ASP A 8 48.37 -44.95 17.78
N SER A 9 48.87 -43.78 18.17
CA SER A 9 48.41 -42.51 17.59
C SER A 9 49.10 -42.27 16.23
N VAL A 10 48.33 -42.30 15.19
CA VAL A 10 48.82 -41.98 13.84
C VAL A 10 48.50 -40.53 13.54
N ILE A 11 49.55 -39.72 13.30
CA ILE A 11 49.36 -38.36 12.78
C ILE A 11 49.22 -38.46 11.26
N LEU A 12 47.99 -38.24 10.80
CA LEU A 12 47.72 -38.10 9.37
C LEU A 12 47.87 -36.61 9.01
N ASP A 13 48.85 -36.33 8.15
CA ASP A 13 48.94 -35.03 7.52
C ASP A 13 47.85 -34.93 6.45
N VAL A 14 46.78 -34.19 6.77
CA VAL A 14 45.67 -33.94 5.84
C VAL A 14 45.86 -32.65 5.05
N THR A 15 47.06 -32.09 5.07
CA THR A 15 47.37 -30.90 4.25
C THR A 15 47.31 -31.32 2.79
N PRO A 16 46.41 -30.77 1.97
CA PRO A 16 46.32 -31.14 0.56
C PRO A 16 47.62 -30.75 -0.17
N GLU A 17 48.15 -31.66 -0.99
CA GLU A 17 49.31 -31.35 -1.84
C GLU A 17 48.98 -30.19 -2.80
N ARG A 18 50.01 -29.39 -3.18
CA ARG A 18 49.85 -28.21 -4.04
C ARG A 18 49.10 -28.46 -5.34
N ASP A 19 49.14 -29.65 -5.86
CA ASP A 19 48.48 -30.04 -7.09
C ASP A 19 46.99 -30.35 -6.91
N ASP A 20 46.52 -30.64 -5.67
CA ASP A 20 45.11 -30.85 -5.35
C ASP A 20 44.36 -29.51 -5.23
N PHE A 21 45.05 -28.39 -5.05
CA PHE A 21 44.53 -27.04 -5.22
C PHE A 21 44.46 -26.63 -6.70
N GLY A 22 43.96 -27.52 -7.52
CA GLY A 22 43.77 -27.24 -8.93
C GLY A 22 42.76 -26.13 -9.23
N ARG A 23 42.66 -25.74 -10.49
CA ARG A 23 41.74 -24.71 -10.99
C ARG A 23 40.30 -24.84 -10.46
N MET A 24 39.83 -26.06 -10.21
CA MET A 24 38.47 -26.33 -9.69
C MET A 24 38.29 -25.85 -8.25
N ALA A 25 39.28 -26.10 -7.35
CA ALA A 25 39.24 -25.62 -5.98
C ALA A 25 39.28 -24.07 -5.91
N ALA A 26 40.10 -23.44 -6.74
CA ALA A 26 40.18 -21.99 -6.86
C ALA A 26 38.86 -21.39 -7.36
N ILE A 27 38.18 -22.01 -8.33
CA ILE A 27 36.88 -21.59 -8.85
C ILE A 27 35.81 -21.73 -7.75
N GLN A 28 35.77 -22.85 -7.01
CA GLN A 28 34.86 -23.08 -5.92
C GLN A 28 35.06 -22.06 -4.76
N ALA A 29 36.34 -21.86 -4.36
CA ALA A 29 36.66 -20.85 -3.34
C ALA A 29 36.19 -19.44 -3.74
N LYS A 30 36.44 -19.04 -5.01
CA LYS A 30 35.95 -17.78 -5.55
C LYS A 30 34.41 -17.68 -5.52
N GLN A 31 33.70 -18.75 -5.86
CA GLN A 31 32.24 -18.79 -5.83
C GLN A 31 31.70 -18.65 -4.38
N VAL A 32 32.28 -19.37 -3.42
CA VAL A 32 31.90 -19.29 -1.99
C VAL A 32 32.16 -17.90 -1.43
N LEU A 33 33.34 -17.32 -1.71
CA LEU A 33 33.66 -15.94 -1.28
C LEU A 33 32.69 -14.93 -1.90
N ALA A 34 32.43 -15.03 -3.21
CA ALA A 34 31.49 -14.15 -3.88
C ALA A 34 30.07 -14.31 -3.32
N GLN A 35 29.66 -15.51 -2.91
CA GLN A 35 28.38 -15.75 -2.28
C GLN A 35 28.35 -15.10 -0.87
N LYS A 36 29.36 -15.34 -0.06
CA LYS A 36 29.48 -14.74 1.29
C LYS A 36 29.47 -13.22 1.25
N LEU A 37 30.18 -12.60 0.29
CA LEU A 37 30.16 -11.15 0.12
C LEU A 37 28.76 -10.65 -0.25
N ARG A 38 28.08 -11.31 -1.17
CA ARG A 38 26.68 -10.97 -1.52
C ARG A 38 25.73 -11.10 -0.32
N ASP A 39 25.88 -12.16 0.47
CA ASP A 39 25.04 -12.36 1.66
C ASP A 39 25.28 -11.27 2.71
N GLN A 40 26.53 -10.83 2.88
CA GLN A 40 26.85 -9.71 3.79
C GLN A 40 26.31 -8.37 3.26
N GLN A 41 26.48 -8.08 1.96
CA GLN A 41 25.92 -6.88 1.35
C GLN A 41 24.40 -6.83 1.53
N ARG A 42 23.71 -7.97 1.35
CA ARG A 42 22.25 -8.06 1.56
C ARG A 42 21.83 -7.79 2.99
N LYS A 43 22.58 -8.27 3.98
CA LYS A 43 22.31 -7.98 5.39
C LYS A 43 22.45 -6.49 5.69
N ILE A 44 23.50 -5.86 5.19
CA ILE A 44 23.73 -4.42 5.36
C ILE A 44 22.57 -3.62 4.75
N ILE A 45 22.14 -3.96 3.53
CA ILE A 45 21.00 -3.31 2.88
C ILE A 45 19.71 -3.53 3.69
N GLN A 46 19.49 -4.74 4.20
CA GLN A 46 18.32 -5.03 5.03
C GLN A 46 18.32 -4.18 6.30
N GLU A 47 19.41 -4.19 7.07
CA GLU A 47 19.56 -3.42 8.30
C GLU A 47 19.40 -1.90 8.08
N GLU A 48 19.90 -1.39 6.94
CA GLU A 48 19.78 0.02 6.58
C GLU A 48 18.34 0.40 6.19
N PHE A 49 17.68 -0.40 5.36
CA PHE A 49 16.40 -0.01 4.75
C PHE A 49 15.16 -0.50 5.50
N GLU A 50 15.29 -1.45 6.44
CA GLU A 50 14.16 -1.96 7.23
C GLU A 50 13.46 -0.84 8.01
N GLN A 51 14.20 0.11 8.56
CA GLN A 51 13.66 1.28 9.25
C GLN A 51 12.91 2.26 8.34
N PHE A 52 13.10 2.18 7.02
CA PHE A 52 12.42 3.01 6.01
C PHE A 52 11.24 2.29 5.36
N GLU A 53 10.90 1.06 5.78
CA GLU A 53 9.65 0.44 5.34
C GLU A 53 8.46 1.31 5.73
N GLY A 54 7.58 1.56 4.79
CA GLY A 54 6.45 2.46 5.00
C GLY A 54 6.74 3.94 4.76
N SER A 55 7.92 4.31 4.29
CA SER A 55 8.27 5.70 3.97
C SER A 55 8.54 5.93 2.48
N SER A 56 8.66 7.20 2.09
CA SER A 56 8.94 7.59 0.71
C SER A 56 10.43 7.72 0.46
N LEU A 57 10.90 7.15 -0.64
CA LEU A 57 12.27 7.23 -1.12
C LEU A 57 12.33 7.93 -2.48
N THR A 58 13.52 8.40 -2.85
CA THR A 58 13.78 8.93 -4.18
C THR A 58 14.53 7.91 -5.00
N GLY A 59 13.92 7.43 -6.09
CA GLY A 59 14.52 6.43 -6.99
C GLY A 59 14.76 6.99 -8.38
N LYS A 60 15.94 6.75 -8.94
CA LYS A 60 16.33 7.09 -10.31
C LYS A 60 16.24 5.86 -11.20
N VAL A 61 15.55 5.93 -12.33
CA VAL A 61 15.40 4.81 -13.27
C VAL A 61 16.77 4.41 -13.85
N LEU A 62 17.16 3.15 -13.62
CA LEU A 62 18.38 2.55 -14.16
C LEU A 62 18.13 1.80 -15.45
N ARG A 63 17.20 0.85 -15.42
CA ARG A 63 16.91 -0.06 -16.52
C ARG A 63 15.53 -0.68 -16.40
N PHE A 64 15.13 -1.40 -17.42
CA PHE A 64 13.90 -2.19 -17.45
C PHE A 64 14.25 -3.67 -17.45
N GLU A 65 13.60 -4.44 -16.59
CA GLU A 65 13.72 -5.90 -16.53
C GLU A 65 12.35 -6.55 -16.67
N ARG A 66 12.10 -7.25 -17.78
CA ARG A 66 10.79 -7.85 -18.09
C ARG A 66 9.67 -6.81 -18.00
N GLN A 67 8.86 -6.87 -16.93
CA GLN A 67 7.75 -5.96 -16.67
C GLN A 67 8.01 -5.01 -15.49
N SER A 68 9.21 -5.07 -14.90
CA SER A 68 9.61 -4.22 -13.77
C SER A 68 10.51 -3.09 -14.21
N VAL A 69 10.43 -1.97 -13.53
CA VAL A 69 11.39 -0.86 -13.62
C VAL A 69 12.35 -1.00 -12.44
N ILE A 70 13.66 -1.00 -12.74
CA ILE A 70 14.70 -1.04 -11.72
C ILE A 70 15.17 0.39 -11.47
N LEU A 71 15.12 0.78 -10.21
CA LEU A 71 15.49 2.10 -9.72
C LEU A 71 16.76 2.03 -8.89
N ALA A 72 17.58 3.07 -8.95
CA ALA A 72 18.65 3.32 -7.99
C ALA A 72 18.08 4.18 -6.87
N VAL A 73 18.20 3.75 -5.63
CA VAL A 73 17.85 4.49 -4.43
C VAL A 73 19.13 4.80 -3.67
N ASN A 74 19.31 6.05 -3.28
CA ASN A 74 20.51 6.46 -2.55
C ASN A 74 20.54 5.83 -1.16
N SER A 75 21.67 5.26 -0.79
CA SER A 75 21.98 4.83 0.56
C SER A 75 22.40 6.03 1.41
N SER A 76 22.01 6.04 2.69
CA SER A 76 22.25 7.16 3.62
C SER A 76 23.72 7.35 4.01
N PHE A 77 24.59 6.37 3.78
CA PHE A 77 25.96 6.33 4.31
C PHE A 77 27.07 6.48 3.26
N GLY A 78 26.79 7.13 2.13
CA GLY A 78 27.80 7.27 1.06
C GLY A 78 28.17 5.93 0.40
N GLN A 79 27.39 4.91 0.61
CA GLN A 79 27.45 3.62 -0.08
C GLN A 79 26.92 3.76 -1.51
N PRO A 80 27.25 2.85 -2.43
CA PRO A 80 26.67 2.86 -3.77
C PRO A 80 25.16 2.71 -3.72
N ASP A 81 24.48 3.32 -4.68
CA ASP A 81 23.04 3.24 -4.85
C ASP A 81 22.53 1.80 -4.78
N VAL A 82 21.44 1.57 -4.06
CA VAL A 82 20.80 0.27 -3.92
C VAL A 82 19.70 0.09 -4.95
N GLU A 83 19.66 -1.07 -5.59
CA GLU A 83 18.62 -1.37 -6.56
C GLU A 83 17.28 -1.66 -5.90
N ALA A 84 16.22 -1.00 -6.38
CA ALA A 84 14.84 -1.21 -6.01
C ALA A 84 14.01 -1.67 -7.21
N GLU A 85 13.13 -2.63 -6.99
CA GLU A 85 12.21 -3.13 -8.01
C GLU A 85 10.85 -2.42 -7.90
N LEU A 86 10.39 -1.84 -9.00
CA LEU A 86 9.04 -1.32 -9.18
C LEU A 86 8.29 -2.22 -10.17
N PRO A 87 7.53 -3.23 -9.69
CA PRO A 87 6.79 -4.16 -10.54
C PRO A 87 5.67 -3.44 -11.31
N GLN A 88 5.25 -3.99 -12.45
CA GLN A 88 4.20 -3.42 -13.30
C GLN A 88 2.91 -3.09 -12.55
N GLN A 89 2.52 -3.93 -11.60
CA GLN A 89 1.31 -3.74 -10.80
C GLN A 89 1.38 -2.53 -9.84
N GLU A 90 2.61 -2.09 -9.54
CA GLU A 90 2.90 -0.97 -8.64
C GLU A 90 3.24 0.33 -9.40
N GLN A 91 3.27 0.28 -10.73
CA GLN A 91 3.53 1.42 -11.60
C GLN A 91 2.25 2.23 -11.81
N LEU A 92 2.41 3.55 -12.01
CA LEU A 92 1.30 4.41 -12.43
C LEU A 92 1.19 4.42 -13.95
N PRO A 93 -0.03 4.33 -14.51
CA PRO A 93 -0.22 4.32 -15.97
C PRO A 93 0.19 5.62 -16.66
N ASN A 94 0.18 6.73 -15.94
CA ASN A 94 0.54 8.05 -16.45
C ASN A 94 2.02 8.40 -16.27
N ASP A 95 2.77 7.60 -15.51
CA ASP A 95 4.20 7.83 -15.31
C ASP A 95 4.98 7.51 -16.59
N ASN A 96 5.87 8.43 -16.96
CA ASN A 96 6.77 8.20 -18.09
C ASN A 96 8.14 7.74 -17.57
N TYR A 97 8.30 6.43 -17.42
CA TYR A 97 9.54 5.83 -16.97
C TYR A 97 10.58 5.88 -18.07
N ARG A 98 11.63 6.72 -17.89
CA ARG A 98 12.79 6.81 -18.78
C ARG A 98 14.06 6.69 -17.97
N ILE A 99 15.09 6.05 -18.53
CA ILE A 99 16.39 5.94 -17.89
C ILE A 99 16.90 7.31 -17.49
N GLY A 100 17.35 7.43 -16.23
CA GLY A 100 17.85 8.65 -15.64
C GLY A 100 16.78 9.56 -15.01
N ARG A 101 15.48 9.31 -15.24
CA ARG A 101 14.40 10.08 -14.59
C ARG A 101 14.23 9.65 -13.13
N THR A 102 13.91 10.60 -12.28
CA THR A 102 13.75 10.41 -10.84
C THR A 102 12.26 10.45 -10.47
N PHE A 103 11.86 9.60 -9.50
CA PHE A 103 10.52 9.52 -8.96
C PHE A 103 10.56 9.36 -7.44
N LYS A 104 9.57 9.90 -6.74
CA LYS A 104 9.26 9.51 -5.37
C LYS A 104 8.56 8.15 -5.38
N VAL A 105 9.03 7.21 -4.59
CA VAL A 105 8.49 5.85 -4.50
C VAL A 105 8.30 5.47 -3.04
N PHE A 106 7.29 4.67 -2.76
CA PHE A 106 7.00 4.16 -1.42
C PHE A 106 7.69 2.81 -1.22
N LEU A 107 8.48 2.67 -0.17
CA LEU A 107 9.13 1.40 0.17
C LEU A 107 8.09 0.49 0.85
N LYS A 108 7.60 -0.51 0.10
CA LYS A 108 6.61 -1.47 0.61
C LYS A 108 7.23 -2.52 1.50
N LYS A 109 8.38 -3.02 1.10
CA LYS A 109 9.02 -4.13 1.80
C LYS A 109 10.50 -4.27 1.42
N VAL A 110 11.32 -4.62 2.39
CA VAL A 110 12.68 -5.14 2.18
C VAL A 110 12.61 -6.66 2.16
N ARG A 111 13.01 -7.27 1.05
CA ARG A 111 12.97 -8.73 0.88
C ARG A 111 14.09 -9.39 1.65
N GLU A 112 13.79 -10.34 2.49
CA GLU A 112 14.74 -11.17 3.21
C GLU A 112 15.26 -12.32 2.33
N GLY A 113 16.45 -12.80 2.65
CA GLY A 113 17.01 -14.05 2.13
C GLY A 113 17.73 -13.98 0.80
N SER A 114 18.09 -15.16 0.28
CA SER A 114 18.96 -15.34 -0.89
C SER A 114 18.23 -15.28 -2.25
N GLN A 115 17.13 -14.57 -2.34
CA GLN A 115 16.37 -14.45 -3.60
C GLN A 115 17.19 -13.67 -4.65
N ARG A 116 17.04 -14.06 -5.91
CA ARG A 116 17.66 -13.33 -7.03
C ARG A 116 16.91 -12.03 -7.27
N GLY A 117 17.64 -10.94 -7.52
CA GLY A 117 17.09 -9.62 -7.86
C GLY A 117 17.21 -8.58 -6.74
N PRO A 118 16.64 -7.37 -6.95
CA PRO A 118 16.65 -6.29 -5.98
C PRO A 118 15.94 -6.64 -4.67
N GLN A 119 16.47 -6.17 -3.53
CA GLN A 119 15.86 -6.42 -2.21
C GLN A 119 14.72 -5.45 -1.91
N LEU A 120 14.82 -4.22 -2.40
CA LEU A 120 13.81 -3.21 -2.14
C LEU A 120 12.63 -3.38 -3.09
N LEU A 121 11.45 -3.59 -2.54
CA LEU A 121 10.18 -3.59 -3.28
C LEU A 121 9.49 -2.25 -3.10
N VAL A 122 9.37 -1.49 -4.16
CA VAL A 122 8.79 -0.14 -4.12
C VAL A 122 7.51 -0.03 -4.93
N SER A 123 6.72 0.99 -4.63
CA SER A 123 5.42 1.24 -5.23
C SER A 123 5.22 2.72 -5.56
N ARG A 124 4.57 2.97 -6.69
CA ARG A 124 3.97 4.26 -7.03
C ARG A 124 2.44 4.24 -6.84
N GLY A 125 1.85 3.03 -6.81
CA GLY A 125 0.41 2.82 -6.65
C GLY A 125 -0.08 2.74 -5.20
N SER A 126 0.80 2.62 -4.21
CA SER A 126 0.43 2.52 -2.79
C SER A 126 -0.25 3.79 -2.27
N ALA A 127 -1.29 3.62 -1.45
CA ALA A 127 -1.91 4.73 -0.71
C ALA A 127 -0.91 5.41 0.24
N GLY A 128 0.03 4.64 0.81
CA GLY A 128 1.09 5.18 1.68
C GLY A 128 1.95 6.24 1.00
N LEU A 129 2.18 6.14 -0.33
CA LEU A 129 2.89 7.20 -1.05
C LEU A 129 2.18 8.56 -0.95
N VAL A 130 0.85 8.57 -1.04
CA VAL A 130 0.08 9.82 -0.93
C VAL A 130 0.20 10.40 0.48
N VAL A 131 0.13 9.54 1.52
CA VAL A 131 0.32 9.97 2.92
C VAL A 131 1.67 10.63 3.10
N GLU A 132 2.75 9.98 2.65
CA GLU A 132 4.11 10.49 2.73
C GLU A 132 4.31 11.80 1.96
N LEU A 133 3.71 11.93 0.77
CA LEU A 133 3.79 13.17 0.00
C LEU A 133 3.09 14.34 0.72
N PHE A 134 1.94 14.08 1.36
CA PHE A 134 1.29 15.09 2.18
C PHE A 134 2.06 15.41 3.45
N ALA A 135 2.62 14.42 4.13
CA ALA A 135 3.45 14.63 5.32
C ALA A 135 4.67 15.51 5.03
N ASN A 136 5.30 15.32 3.87
CA ASN A 136 6.44 16.15 3.44
C ASN A 136 6.06 17.57 3.01
N GLU A 137 4.81 17.82 2.57
CA GLU A 137 4.38 19.10 2.02
C GLU A 137 3.60 19.95 3.04
N VAL A 138 3.01 19.33 4.04
CA VAL A 138 2.11 19.94 5.03
C VAL A 138 2.77 19.93 6.41
N PRO A 139 3.37 21.03 6.87
CA PRO A 139 4.04 21.10 8.17
C PRO A 139 3.13 20.73 9.34
N GLU A 140 1.83 21.08 9.26
CA GLU A 140 0.85 20.78 10.29
C GLU A 140 0.63 19.25 10.47
N ILE A 141 1.00 18.43 9.48
CA ILE A 141 1.01 16.96 9.61
C ILE A 141 2.27 16.50 10.33
N GLU A 142 3.45 17.08 10.00
CA GLU A 142 4.72 16.80 10.67
C GLU A 142 4.67 17.21 12.16
N GLU A 143 3.99 18.31 12.47
CA GLU A 143 3.77 18.81 13.83
C GLU A 143 2.64 18.09 14.58
N GLU A 144 2.03 17.04 13.97
CA GLU A 144 0.91 16.26 14.52
C GLU A 144 -0.37 17.08 14.83
N LEU A 145 -0.48 18.32 14.33
CA LEU A 145 -1.67 19.17 14.47
C LEU A 145 -2.81 18.69 13.55
N VAL A 146 -2.44 18.14 12.37
CA VAL A 146 -3.34 17.53 11.41
C VAL A 146 -2.94 16.07 11.18
N ARG A 147 -3.91 15.18 11.15
CA ARG A 147 -3.68 13.76 10.87
C ARG A 147 -4.47 13.30 9.65
N ILE A 148 -3.88 12.41 8.86
CA ILE A 148 -4.58 11.67 7.82
C ILE A 148 -5.18 10.42 8.47
N VAL A 149 -6.51 10.36 8.56
CA VAL A 149 -7.25 9.29 9.22
C VAL A 149 -7.43 8.09 8.29
N ALA A 150 -7.70 8.34 7.02
CA ALA A 150 -7.94 7.29 6.02
C ALA A 150 -7.58 7.77 4.63
N VAL A 151 -7.23 6.80 3.77
CA VAL A 151 -6.95 7.04 2.35
C VAL A 151 -7.64 5.98 1.52
N ALA A 152 -8.36 6.40 0.49
CA ALA A 152 -8.90 5.52 -0.54
C ALA A 152 -8.34 5.94 -1.90
N ARG A 153 -7.58 5.06 -2.56
CA ARG A 153 -6.87 5.35 -3.80
C ARG A 153 -7.22 4.36 -4.91
N GLU A 154 -7.44 4.88 -6.10
CA GLU A 154 -7.47 4.15 -7.35
C GLU A 154 -6.39 4.69 -8.29
N ALA A 155 -5.15 4.22 -8.08
CA ALA A 155 -3.98 4.60 -8.87
C ALA A 155 -4.05 4.06 -10.32
N SER A 156 -4.62 2.87 -10.50
CA SER A 156 -4.85 2.22 -11.79
C SER A 156 -6.31 1.79 -11.87
N PRO A 157 -7.22 2.68 -12.25
CA PRO A 157 -8.63 2.33 -12.36
C PRO A 157 -8.84 1.26 -13.45
N PRO A 158 -9.88 0.40 -13.30
CA PRO A 158 -10.12 -0.73 -14.21
C PRO A 158 -10.46 -0.30 -15.64
N SER A 159 -10.97 0.90 -15.81
CA SER A 159 -11.35 1.46 -17.09
C SER A 159 -10.39 2.54 -17.57
N ARG A 160 -10.05 2.49 -18.86
CA ARG A 160 -9.22 3.54 -19.52
C ARG A 160 -9.92 4.90 -19.63
N HIS A 161 -11.23 4.93 -19.42
CA HIS A 161 -12.03 6.15 -19.47
C HIS A 161 -12.04 6.92 -18.16
N VAL A 162 -11.52 6.33 -17.09
CA VAL A 162 -11.47 6.92 -15.74
C VAL A 162 -10.01 7.13 -15.38
N GLY A 163 -9.66 8.34 -14.97
CA GLY A 163 -8.29 8.66 -14.51
C GLY A 163 -8.04 8.26 -13.06
N PRO A 164 -6.76 8.23 -12.65
CA PRO A 164 -6.39 8.01 -11.26
C PRO A 164 -7.03 9.03 -10.33
N ARG A 165 -7.49 8.56 -9.16
CA ARG A 165 -8.11 9.43 -8.15
C ARG A 165 -7.88 8.89 -6.75
N THR A 166 -7.68 9.82 -5.81
CA THR A 166 -7.53 9.53 -4.39
C THR A 166 -8.46 10.42 -3.57
N LYS A 167 -9.02 9.85 -2.51
CA LYS A 167 -9.67 10.58 -1.43
C LYS A 167 -8.87 10.37 -0.14
N ILE A 168 -8.56 11.47 0.56
CA ILE A 168 -7.93 11.43 1.88
C ILE A 168 -8.89 12.04 2.90
N ALA A 169 -9.04 11.40 4.05
CA ALA A 169 -9.78 11.93 5.18
C ALA A 169 -8.81 12.50 6.20
N VAL A 170 -8.99 13.75 6.54
CA VAL A 170 -8.12 14.50 7.45
C VAL A 170 -8.90 14.99 8.67
N ASP A 171 -8.22 15.06 9.81
CA ASP A 171 -8.77 15.48 11.08
C ASP A 171 -7.76 16.32 11.87
N THR A 172 -8.23 17.08 12.86
CA THR A 172 -7.40 17.80 13.81
C THR A 172 -7.96 17.63 15.22
N LEU A 173 -7.07 17.59 16.19
CA LEU A 173 -7.43 17.63 17.61
C LEU A 173 -7.52 19.08 18.15
N GLU A 174 -7.01 20.04 17.37
CA GLU A 174 -6.98 21.45 17.73
C GLU A 174 -8.08 22.22 17.01
N GLY A 175 -8.97 22.86 17.81
CA GLY A 175 -10.17 23.53 17.30
C GLY A 175 -9.91 24.71 16.36
N ASP A 176 -8.72 25.31 16.41
CA ASP A 176 -8.35 26.49 15.64
C ASP A 176 -7.70 26.16 14.29
N VAL A 177 -7.41 24.87 14.02
CA VAL A 177 -6.77 24.43 12.77
C VAL A 177 -7.83 23.87 11.82
N ASP A 178 -7.89 24.39 10.59
CA ASP A 178 -8.65 23.76 9.51
C ASP A 178 -7.81 22.69 8.79
N PRO A 179 -8.07 21.39 9.03
CA PRO A 179 -7.25 20.32 8.47
C PRO A 179 -7.35 20.22 6.94
N VAL A 180 -8.50 20.59 6.37
CA VAL A 180 -8.70 20.58 4.92
C VAL A 180 -7.93 21.75 4.28
N GLY A 181 -8.06 22.93 4.85
CA GLY A 181 -7.34 24.13 4.40
C GLY A 181 -5.83 23.96 4.49
N ALA A 182 -5.31 23.34 5.55
CA ALA A 182 -3.88 23.04 5.72
C ALA A 182 -3.33 22.14 4.61
N CYS A 183 -4.05 21.08 4.27
CA CYS A 183 -3.65 20.14 3.20
C CYS A 183 -3.78 20.75 1.79
N ILE A 184 -4.78 21.59 1.55
CA ILE A 184 -4.96 22.27 0.25
C ILE A 184 -3.92 23.35 0.08
N GLY A 185 -3.65 24.14 1.12
CA GLY A 185 -2.77 25.29 1.09
C GLY A 185 -3.36 26.50 0.37
N ALA A 186 -2.67 27.65 0.44
CA ALA A 186 -3.11 28.88 -0.19
C ALA A 186 -3.32 28.69 -1.70
N ARG A 187 -4.55 28.90 -2.16
CA ARG A 187 -4.95 28.73 -3.58
C ARG A 187 -4.62 27.34 -4.16
N GLY A 188 -4.57 26.31 -3.32
CA GLY A 188 -4.26 24.95 -3.72
C GLY A 188 -2.76 24.67 -3.94
N SER A 189 -1.86 25.50 -3.42
CA SER A 189 -0.42 25.37 -3.67
C SER A 189 0.14 24.03 -3.21
N ARG A 190 -0.21 23.57 -1.99
CA ARG A 190 0.33 22.33 -1.40
C ARG A 190 -0.21 21.10 -2.12
N ILE A 191 -1.53 20.98 -2.25
CA ILE A 191 -2.13 19.83 -2.95
C ILE A 191 -1.64 19.74 -4.41
N GLN A 192 -1.36 20.87 -5.06
CA GLN A 192 -0.88 20.88 -6.45
C GLN A 192 0.52 20.29 -6.58
N VAL A 193 1.39 20.42 -5.57
CA VAL A 193 2.72 19.76 -5.55
C VAL A 193 2.54 18.25 -5.55
N VAL A 194 1.65 17.73 -4.69
CA VAL A 194 1.36 16.30 -4.63
C VAL A 194 0.73 15.79 -5.93
N VAL A 195 -0.24 16.53 -6.48
CA VAL A 195 -0.88 16.20 -7.78
C VAL A 195 0.16 16.15 -8.91
N ASN A 196 1.10 17.09 -8.94
CA ASN A 196 2.16 17.12 -9.95
C ASN A 196 3.12 15.94 -9.82
N GLU A 197 3.52 15.57 -8.58
CA GLU A 197 4.36 14.39 -8.35
C GLU A 197 3.66 13.11 -8.82
N LEU A 198 2.34 13.01 -8.66
CA LEU A 198 1.52 11.88 -9.09
C LEU A 198 0.98 12.02 -10.54
N GLN A 199 1.62 12.87 -11.35
CA GLN A 199 1.33 13.05 -12.79
C GLN A 199 -0.13 13.37 -13.10
N GLY A 200 -0.75 14.22 -12.28
CA GLY A 200 -2.11 14.72 -12.49
C GLY A 200 -3.20 13.83 -11.88
N GLU A 201 -2.86 12.94 -10.95
CA GLU A 201 -3.84 12.20 -10.17
C GLU A 201 -4.75 13.16 -9.39
N LYS A 202 -6.07 13.01 -9.52
CA LYS A 202 -7.03 13.86 -8.79
C LYS A 202 -7.08 13.47 -7.32
N ILE A 203 -6.96 14.47 -6.43
CA ILE A 203 -6.98 14.25 -4.99
C ILE A 203 -8.11 15.08 -4.37
N ASP A 204 -9.02 14.40 -3.65
CA ASP A 204 -10.06 15.03 -2.86
C ASP A 204 -9.67 14.98 -1.38
N VAL A 205 -9.58 16.14 -0.73
CA VAL A 205 -9.33 16.24 0.72
C VAL A 205 -10.67 16.36 1.43
N ILE A 206 -10.94 15.43 2.33
CA ILE A 206 -12.23 15.25 3.00
C ILE A 206 -12.05 15.47 4.49
N ARG A 207 -12.91 16.28 5.11
CA ARG A 207 -12.93 16.39 6.57
C ARG A 207 -13.51 15.11 7.17
N TRP A 208 -12.75 14.48 8.04
CA TRP A 208 -13.22 13.34 8.82
C TRP A 208 -14.28 13.79 9.85
N SER A 209 -15.17 12.90 10.22
CA SER A 209 -16.14 13.11 11.30
C SER A 209 -16.36 11.82 12.07
N PRO A 210 -16.51 11.88 13.40
CA PRO A 210 -16.89 10.71 14.20
C PRO A 210 -18.34 10.26 13.94
N ASP A 211 -19.21 11.18 13.47
CA ASP A 211 -20.56 10.85 13.01
C ASP A 211 -20.52 10.24 11.62
N PRO A 212 -20.95 8.95 11.46
CA PRO A 212 -20.91 8.27 10.17
C PRO A 212 -21.70 8.98 9.08
N SER A 213 -22.85 9.57 9.40
CA SER A 213 -23.70 10.25 8.40
C SER A 213 -22.99 11.47 7.82
N THR A 214 -22.39 12.28 8.68
CA THR A 214 -21.59 13.44 8.28
C THR A 214 -20.35 13.00 7.48
N TYR A 215 -19.65 11.95 7.94
CA TYR A 215 -18.45 11.47 7.25
C TYR A 215 -18.75 10.92 5.86
N ILE A 216 -19.84 10.14 5.69
CA ILE A 216 -20.27 9.64 4.39
C ILE A 216 -20.67 10.80 3.47
N SER A 217 -21.41 11.79 3.99
CA SER A 217 -21.77 12.98 3.23
C SER A 217 -20.53 13.72 2.72
N ASN A 218 -19.56 13.98 3.60
CA ASN A 218 -18.29 14.62 3.24
C ASN A 218 -17.52 13.82 2.19
N ALA A 219 -17.47 12.48 2.35
CA ALA A 219 -16.75 11.58 1.45
C ALA A 219 -17.30 11.55 0.03
N LEU A 220 -18.58 11.86 -0.17
CA LEU A 220 -19.21 11.94 -1.48
C LEU A 220 -19.02 13.28 -2.19
N SER A 221 -18.34 14.24 -1.54
CA SER A 221 -17.94 15.48 -2.20
C SER A 221 -17.33 15.20 -3.60
N PRO A 222 -17.62 16.06 -4.60
CA PRO A 222 -18.30 17.35 -4.55
C PRO A 222 -19.83 17.30 -4.71
N ALA A 223 -20.47 16.12 -4.66
CA ALA A 223 -21.91 16.01 -4.76
C ALA A 223 -22.60 16.60 -3.51
N ARG A 224 -23.72 17.28 -3.73
CA ARG A 224 -24.58 17.73 -2.64
C ARG A 224 -25.49 16.58 -2.21
N ILE A 225 -25.49 16.31 -0.91
CA ILE A 225 -26.26 15.23 -0.27
C ILE A 225 -27.40 15.86 0.52
N ASP A 226 -28.62 15.34 0.36
CA ASP A 226 -29.79 15.79 1.11
C ASP A 226 -29.84 15.11 2.48
N GLU A 227 -29.69 13.76 2.50
CA GLU A 227 -29.79 12.97 3.73
C GLU A 227 -28.94 11.69 3.63
N VAL A 228 -28.37 11.26 4.74
CA VAL A 228 -27.73 9.96 4.90
C VAL A 228 -28.49 9.14 5.94
N ARG A 229 -29.02 7.99 5.54
CA ARG A 229 -29.75 7.06 6.40
C ARG A 229 -28.92 5.82 6.68
N LEU A 230 -28.58 5.59 7.93
CA LEU A 230 -27.89 4.38 8.36
C LEU A 230 -28.91 3.25 8.48
N VAL A 231 -29.06 2.46 7.42
CA VAL A 231 -30.11 1.42 7.33
C VAL A 231 -29.72 0.12 8.01
N ASN A 232 -28.43 -0.16 8.12
CA ASN A 232 -27.87 -1.27 8.88
C ASN A 232 -26.56 -0.83 9.53
N PRO A 233 -26.58 -0.22 10.73
CA PRO A 233 -25.37 0.26 11.40
C PRO A 233 -24.37 -0.85 11.72
N ASP A 234 -24.84 -2.02 12.15
CA ASP A 234 -23.99 -3.18 12.48
C ASP A 234 -23.27 -3.73 11.25
N GLY A 235 -23.98 -3.78 10.11
CA GLY A 235 -23.43 -4.17 8.81
C GLY A 235 -22.79 -3.01 8.03
N ARG A 236 -22.67 -1.81 8.64
CA ARG A 236 -22.14 -0.60 8.04
C ARG A 236 -22.73 -0.30 6.65
N GLN A 237 -24.06 -0.32 6.56
CA GLN A 237 -24.78 -0.01 5.32
C GLN A 237 -25.58 1.28 5.47
N ALA A 238 -25.46 2.16 4.47
CA ALA A 238 -26.13 3.45 4.42
C ALA A 238 -26.79 3.68 3.05
N HIS A 239 -27.99 4.25 3.07
CA HIS A 239 -28.63 4.84 1.90
C HIS A 239 -28.37 6.35 1.91
N VAL A 240 -27.88 6.86 0.79
CA VAL A 240 -27.61 8.28 0.62
C VAL A 240 -28.59 8.86 -0.38
N LEU A 241 -29.39 9.79 0.13
CA LEU A 241 -30.44 10.46 -0.64
C LEU A 241 -29.84 11.70 -1.31
N VAL A 242 -29.96 11.76 -2.62
CA VAL A 242 -29.42 12.86 -3.43
C VAL A 242 -30.49 13.40 -4.37
N PRO A 243 -30.48 14.70 -4.66
CA PRO A 243 -31.31 15.28 -5.71
C PRO A 243 -30.98 14.63 -7.07
N GLU A 244 -31.96 14.57 -7.96
CA GLU A 244 -31.81 13.94 -9.28
C GLU A 244 -30.64 14.55 -10.08
N ASP A 245 -30.43 15.87 -10.00
CA ASP A 245 -29.35 16.59 -10.66
C ASP A 245 -27.95 16.25 -10.10
N GLN A 246 -27.86 15.69 -8.88
CA GLN A 246 -26.61 15.32 -8.20
C GLN A 246 -26.27 13.83 -8.31
N LEU A 247 -27.21 12.97 -8.75
CA LEU A 247 -27.00 11.51 -8.85
C LEU A 247 -25.75 11.13 -9.62
N SER A 248 -25.58 11.68 -10.83
CA SER A 248 -24.41 11.40 -11.66
C SER A 248 -23.10 11.84 -11.02
N LEU A 249 -23.12 12.92 -10.26
CA LEU A 249 -21.94 13.45 -9.57
C LEU A 249 -21.60 12.61 -8.34
N ALA A 250 -22.62 12.21 -7.56
CA ALA A 250 -22.46 11.37 -6.37
C ALA A 250 -21.93 9.98 -6.74
N ILE A 251 -22.46 9.37 -7.78
CA ILE A 251 -21.97 8.08 -8.30
C ILE A 251 -20.55 8.26 -8.90
N GLY A 252 -20.38 9.31 -9.68
CA GLY A 252 -19.16 9.56 -10.44
C GLY A 252 -19.05 8.67 -11.68
N LYS A 253 -18.05 8.97 -12.52
CA LYS A 253 -17.80 8.22 -13.75
C LYS A 253 -17.48 6.75 -13.41
N GLU A 254 -18.25 5.83 -13.96
CA GLU A 254 -18.16 4.38 -13.70
C GLU A 254 -18.18 4.01 -12.19
N GLY A 255 -18.88 4.80 -11.39
CA GLY A 255 -19.00 4.57 -9.95
C GLY A 255 -17.76 4.90 -9.13
N GLN A 256 -16.77 5.61 -9.69
CA GLN A 256 -15.51 5.89 -9.00
C GLN A 256 -15.72 6.69 -7.72
N ASN A 257 -16.57 7.72 -7.72
CA ASN A 257 -16.76 8.57 -6.55
C ASN A 257 -17.38 7.79 -5.37
N VAL A 258 -18.47 7.07 -5.61
CA VAL A 258 -19.11 6.26 -4.56
C VAL A 258 -18.21 5.12 -4.08
N ARG A 259 -17.46 4.46 -4.99
CA ARG A 259 -16.55 3.38 -4.64
C ARG A 259 -15.38 3.85 -3.76
N LEU A 260 -14.81 5.01 -4.07
CA LEU A 260 -13.78 5.63 -3.23
C LEU A 260 -14.35 6.09 -1.89
N ALA A 261 -15.55 6.68 -1.85
CA ALA A 261 -16.21 7.06 -0.61
C ALA A 261 -16.50 5.84 0.29
N ALA A 262 -16.98 4.74 -0.31
CA ALA A 262 -17.23 3.49 0.42
C ALA A 262 -15.94 2.92 1.03
N ARG A 263 -14.84 2.90 0.28
CA ARG A 263 -13.53 2.45 0.79
C ARG A 263 -12.98 3.38 1.87
N LEU A 264 -13.15 4.69 1.71
CA LEU A 264 -12.65 5.69 2.64
C LEU A 264 -13.37 5.60 4.00
N THR A 265 -14.68 5.44 3.99
CA THR A 265 -15.53 5.43 5.18
C THR A 265 -15.65 4.03 5.81
N GLY A 266 -15.41 2.98 5.03
CA GLY A 266 -15.67 1.60 5.43
C GLY A 266 -17.16 1.24 5.48
N TRP A 267 -18.01 2.03 4.79
CA TRP A 267 -19.45 1.80 4.70
C TRP A 267 -19.86 1.33 3.30
N LYS A 268 -20.83 0.44 3.23
CA LYS A 268 -21.53 0.09 2.00
C LYS A 268 -22.52 1.22 1.71
N ILE A 269 -22.26 1.98 0.65
CA ILE A 269 -23.01 3.19 0.30
C ILE A 269 -23.89 2.89 -0.90
N ASP A 270 -25.20 3.08 -0.75
CA ASP A 270 -26.18 2.95 -1.82
C ASP A 270 -26.83 4.31 -2.10
N ILE A 271 -26.62 4.82 -3.32
CA ILE A 271 -27.11 6.16 -3.70
C ILE A 271 -28.51 6.02 -4.27
N LYS A 272 -29.45 6.76 -3.71
CA LYS A 272 -30.88 6.76 -4.08
C LYS A 272 -31.32 8.18 -4.45
N ASP A 273 -32.26 8.26 -5.38
CA ASP A 273 -32.96 9.51 -5.71
C ASP A 273 -33.88 9.91 -4.55
N ALA A 274 -33.65 11.10 -3.99
CA ALA A 274 -34.42 11.59 -2.83
C ALA A 274 -35.93 11.69 -3.13
N ALA A 275 -36.31 12.03 -4.37
CA ALA A 275 -37.70 12.18 -4.76
C ALA A 275 -38.44 10.84 -4.93
N LYS A 276 -37.71 9.75 -5.17
CA LYS A 276 -38.26 8.41 -5.42
C LYS A 276 -38.05 7.44 -4.27
N TYR A 277 -37.46 7.90 -3.17
CA TYR A 277 -37.09 7.05 -2.05
C TYR A 277 -38.31 6.63 -1.23
N ASP A 278 -38.55 5.33 -1.14
CA ASP A 278 -39.55 4.73 -0.24
C ASP A 278 -38.83 4.07 0.94
N PRO A 279 -38.96 4.61 2.17
CA PRO A 279 -38.30 4.05 3.34
C PRO A 279 -38.71 2.63 3.69
N ILE A 280 -39.99 2.28 3.44
CA ILE A 280 -40.54 0.95 3.79
C ILE A 280 -39.97 -0.11 2.83
N ALA A 281 -40.01 0.16 1.53
CA ALA A 281 -39.43 -0.71 0.53
C ALA A 281 -37.92 -0.88 0.73
N ALA A 282 -37.21 0.19 1.04
CA ALA A 282 -35.78 0.18 1.30
C ALA A 282 -35.38 -0.67 2.52
N MET A 283 -36.13 -0.59 3.61
CA MET A 283 -35.88 -1.44 4.78
C MET A 283 -36.16 -2.92 4.51
N ALA A 284 -37.22 -3.23 3.77
CA ALA A 284 -37.51 -4.60 3.36
C ALA A 284 -36.42 -5.20 2.46
N GLU A 285 -35.85 -4.40 1.56
CA GLU A 285 -34.70 -4.80 0.73
C GLU A 285 -33.47 -5.14 1.58
N VAL A 286 -33.12 -4.28 2.56
CA VAL A 286 -32.00 -4.51 3.47
C VAL A 286 -32.19 -5.77 4.32
N GLU A 287 -33.40 -6.00 4.82
CA GLU A 287 -33.72 -7.17 5.61
C GLU A 287 -33.63 -8.47 4.80
N SER A 288 -34.12 -8.43 3.56
CA SER A 288 -33.98 -9.54 2.60
C SER A 288 -32.51 -9.86 2.28
N GLN A 289 -31.67 -8.84 2.05
CA GLN A 289 -30.24 -9.02 1.83
C GLN A 289 -29.54 -9.61 3.06
N ARG A 290 -29.89 -9.17 4.26
CA ARG A 290 -29.35 -9.68 5.54
C ARG A 290 -29.69 -11.15 5.76
N GLN A 291 -30.92 -11.54 5.44
CA GLN A 291 -31.35 -12.95 5.49
C GLN A 291 -30.57 -13.81 4.50
N ALA A 292 -30.42 -13.35 3.26
CA ALA A 292 -29.67 -14.07 2.22
C ALA A 292 -28.18 -14.20 2.58
N GLU A 293 -27.54 -13.17 3.14
CA GLU A 293 -26.15 -13.22 3.61
C GLU A 293 -25.99 -14.20 4.79
N SER A 294 -26.96 -14.21 5.73
CA SER A 294 -26.97 -15.15 6.86
C SER A 294 -27.13 -16.61 6.40
N GLU A 295 -28.04 -16.87 5.47
CA GLU A 295 -28.22 -18.19 4.88
C GLU A 295 -26.98 -18.65 4.10
N TYR A 296 -26.34 -17.75 3.36
CA TYR A 296 -25.09 -18.04 2.66
C TYR A 296 -23.98 -18.40 3.63
N GLN A 297 -23.80 -17.64 4.70
CA GLN A 297 -22.79 -17.91 5.72
C GLN A 297 -23.05 -19.23 6.46
N SER A 298 -24.30 -19.57 6.76
CA SER A 298 -24.67 -20.84 7.41
C SER A 298 -24.41 -22.04 6.50
N ARG A 299 -24.55 -21.90 5.17
CA ARG A 299 -24.32 -23.00 4.19
C ARG A 299 -22.84 -23.22 3.86
N TYR A 300 -22.00 -22.17 3.96
CA TYR A 300 -20.62 -22.20 3.46
C TYR A 300 -19.54 -22.06 4.56
N ARG A 301 -19.90 -21.94 5.85
CA ARG A 301 -18.98 -22.19 6.96
C ARG A 301 -19.14 -23.64 7.41
N PRO A 302 -18.24 -24.56 7.05
CA PRO A 302 -18.15 -25.84 7.77
C PRO A 302 -17.74 -25.53 9.21
N ASP A 303 -18.43 -26.18 10.16
CA ASP A 303 -18.17 -26.11 11.59
C ASP A 303 -16.69 -26.38 11.90
N TYR A 304 -15.93 -25.33 12.13
CA TYR A 304 -14.61 -25.41 12.73
C TYR A 304 -14.73 -25.22 14.26
N GLN A 305 -15.65 -25.97 14.86
CA GLN A 305 -15.74 -26.19 16.30
C GLN A 305 -15.79 -27.72 16.51
N ASP A 306 -14.67 -28.22 16.94
CA ASP A 306 -14.34 -29.48 17.59
C ASP A 306 -13.16 -30.22 16.93
N ALA A 307 -11.97 -29.67 17.14
CA ALA A 307 -10.74 -30.46 17.11
C ALA A 307 -9.79 -29.91 18.17
N GLY A 308 -10.06 -30.17 19.42
CA GLY A 308 -9.22 -29.68 20.52
C GLY A 308 -9.58 -30.19 21.90
N SER A 309 -9.85 -31.49 22.03
CA SER A 309 -9.69 -32.19 23.31
C SER A 309 -9.16 -33.59 23.01
N VAL A 310 -7.86 -33.67 22.89
CA VAL A 310 -7.16 -34.97 23.08
C VAL A 310 -6.60 -34.89 24.48
N ASP A 311 -7.23 -35.67 25.35
CA ASP A 311 -6.85 -35.91 26.75
C ASP A 311 -5.40 -36.37 26.81
N GLU A 312 -4.63 -35.69 27.68
CA GLU A 312 -3.39 -36.25 28.25
C GLU A 312 -3.75 -37.37 29.22
N GLU A 313 -3.30 -38.58 28.93
CA GLU A 313 -2.93 -39.59 29.91
C GLU A 313 -1.47 -40.02 29.73
#